data_6efb4b2e19b46c4a86b5ada329fcf441
#
_entry.id   6efb4b2e19b46c4a86b5ada329fcf441
#
_cell.length_a   1.000
_cell.length_b   1.000
_cell.length_c   1.000
_cell.angle_alpha   90.00
_cell.angle_beta   90.00
_cell.angle_gamma   90.00
#
_symmetry.space_group_name_H-M   'P 1'
#
loop_
_entity.id
_entity.type
_entity.pdbx_description
1 polymer ?
#
loop_
_entity_poly.entity_id
_entity_poly.type
_entity_poly.pdbx_seq_one_letter_code
_entity_poly.pdbx_strand_id
1 'polypeptide(L)' 'MSRRAKLIEKMRNSPAKIRFGEVDSMLRYEGFVLFNKRGSHRTYHHPSGRLVTIVRPHGGRKTCHPEDIRKLLGVLEP' A
#
# COMPACT_ATOMS: atom_id res chain seq x y z
N MET A 1 19.28 0.93 -7.81
CA MET A 1 18.17 0.58 -6.91
C MET A 1 16.91 0.31 -7.70
N SER A 2 16.17 -0.72 -7.33
CA SER A 2 14.89 -1.01 -7.97
C SER A 2 13.82 -0.01 -7.53
N ARG A 3 12.73 0.08 -8.30
CA ARG A 3 11.58 0.89 -7.91
C ARG A 3 11.01 0.43 -6.57
N ARG A 4 10.99 -0.89 -6.37
CA ARG A 4 10.50 -1.48 -5.11
C ARG A 4 11.35 -0.99 -3.93
N ALA A 5 12.65 -1.09 -4.03
CA ALA A 5 13.54 -0.69 -2.96
C ALA A 5 13.41 0.80 -2.63
N LYS A 6 13.30 1.64 -3.65
CA LYS A 6 13.10 3.09 -3.46
C LYS A 6 11.80 3.39 -2.75
N LEU A 7 10.72 2.71 -3.14
CA LEU A 7 9.42 2.95 -2.53
C LEU A 7 9.37 2.43 -1.09
N ILE A 8 9.95 1.27 -0.82
CA ILE A 8 10.07 0.74 0.53
C ILE A 8 10.79 1.74 1.44
N GLU A 9 11.90 2.29 0.94
CA GLU A 9 12.66 3.29 1.70
C GLU A 9 11.83 4.55 1.96
N LYS A 10 11.12 5.03 0.94
CA LYS A 10 10.23 6.18 1.07
C LYS A 10 9.14 5.93 2.11
N MET A 11 8.56 4.73 2.10
CA MET A 11 7.54 4.33 3.08
C MET A 11 8.07 4.35 4.52
N ARG A 12 9.32 3.90 4.70
CA ARG A 12 9.96 3.91 6.02
C ARG A 12 10.26 5.32 6.50
N ASN A 13 10.81 6.14 5.62
CA ASN A 13 11.30 7.48 5.98
C ASN A 13 10.21 8.54 5.97
N SER A 14 9.22 8.39 5.10
CA SER A 14 8.17 9.40 4.90
C SER A 14 6.81 8.75 4.67
N PRO A 15 6.29 8.00 5.66
CA PRO A 15 5.04 7.25 5.49
C PRO A 15 3.82 8.14 5.18
N ALA A 16 3.88 9.42 5.52
CA ALA A 16 2.79 10.35 5.25
C ALA A 16 2.82 10.91 3.82
N LYS A 17 3.83 10.59 3.03
CA LYS A 17 4.01 11.13 1.67
C LYS A 17 3.79 10.11 0.57
N ILE A 18 3.11 9.02 0.86
CA ILE A 18 2.88 7.94 -0.09
C ILE A 18 1.51 8.09 -0.73
N ARG A 19 1.47 8.12 -2.05
CA ARG A 19 0.21 8.23 -2.79
C ARG A 19 -0.39 6.85 -3.02
N PHE A 20 -1.72 6.79 -3.10
CA PHE A 20 -2.42 5.53 -3.31
C PHE A 20 -1.98 4.82 -4.60
N GLY A 21 -1.75 5.57 -5.68
CA GLY A 21 -1.28 5.00 -6.94
C GLY A 21 0.05 4.27 -6.81
N GLU A 22 0.95 4.78 -5.97
CA GLU A 22 2.24 4.12 -5.69
C GLU A 22 2.02 2.79 -4.97
N VAL A 23 1.11 2.78 -3.99
CA VAL A 23 0.77 1.58 -3.22
C VAL A 23 0.12 0.53 -4.11
N ASP A 24 -0.87 0.94 -4.89
CA ASP A 24 -1.61 0.05 -5.78
C ASP A 24 -0.66 -0.61 -6.79
N SER A 25 0.20 0.18 -7.43
CA SER A 25 1.17 -0.32 -8.40
C SER A 25 2.15 -1.32 -7.77
N MET A 26 2.65 -1.00 -6.58
CA MET A 26 3.58 -1.88 -5.87
C MET A 26 2.91 -3.20 -5.50
N LEU A 27 1.68 -3.15 -4.96
CA LEU A 27 0.97 -4.36 -4.56
C LEU A 27 0.74 -5.26 -5.76
N ARG A 28 0.31 -4.71 -6.90
CA ARG A 28 0.11 -5.49 -8.12
C ARG A 28 1.42 -6.09 -8.62
N TYR A 29 2.49 -5.32 -8.57
CA TYR A 29 3.83 -5.80 -8.96
C TYR A 29 4.28 -6.97 -8.09
N GLU A 30 3.95 -6.94 -6.79
CA GLU A 30 4.29 -8.00 -5.83
C GLU A 30 3.37 -9.23 -5.93
N GLY A 31 2.38 -9.19 -6.81
CA GLY A 31 1.47 -10.32 -7.00
C GLY A 31 0.19 -10.25 -6.20
N PHE A 32 -0.08 -9.14 -5.54
CA PHE A 32 -1.34 -8.95 -4.84
C PHE A 32 -2.46 -8.63 -5.83
N VAL A 33 -3.65 -9.09 -5.52
CA VAL A 33 -4.85 -8.85 -6.31
C VAL A 33 -5.85 -8.09 -5.46
N LEU A 34 -6.43 -7.03 -6.04
CA LEU A 34 -7.53 -6.32 -5.41
C LEU A 34 -8.76 -7.22 -5.46
N PHE A 35 -9.24 -7.67 -4.30
CA PHE A 35 -10.38 -8.58 -4.28
C PHE A 35 -11.61 -7.98 -3.59
N ASN A 36 -11.49 -6.86 -2.90
CA ASN A 36 -12.63 -6.21 -2.27
C ASN A 36 -12.48 -4.69 -2.31
N LYS A 37 -13.57 -4.03 -2.70
CA LYS A 37 -13.72 -2.59 -2.67
C LYS A 37 -14.97 -2.26 -1.86
N ARG A 38 -14.81 -1.61 -0.74
CA ARG A 38 -15.95 -1.20 0.09
C ARG A 38 -15.76 0.27 0.46
N GLY A 39 -16.49 1.16 -0.20
CA GLY A 39 -16.27 2.59 -0.06
C GLY A 39 -14.83 2.93 -0.46
N SER A 40 -14.07 3.57 0.42
CA SER A 40 -12.66 3.86 0.19
C SER A 40 -11.71 2.77 0.67
N HIS A 41 -12.23 1.69 1.27
CA HIS A 41 -11.39 0.56 1.69
C HIS A 41 -11.07 -0.34 0.51
N ARG A 42 -9.79 -0.62 0.30
CA ARG A 42 -9.31 -1.51 -0.77
C ARG A 42 -8.54 -2.64 -0.13
N THR A 43 -9.04 -3.86 -0.29
CA THR A 43 -8.40 -5.04 0.29
C THR A 43 -7.72 -5.84 -0.80
N TYR A 44 -6.43 -6.12 -0.59
CA TYR A 44 -5.60 -6.88 -1.52
C TYR A 44 -5.24 -8.21 -0.89
N HIS A 45 -5.20 -9.23 -1.71
CA HIS A 45 -4.89 -10.60 -1.30
C HIS A 45 -3.73 -11.13 -2.12
N HIS A 46 -2.84 -11.87 -1.48
CA HIS A 46 -1.72 -12.53 -2.14
C HIS A 46 -1.89 -14.04 -2.06
N PRO A 47 -1.49 -14.80 -3.10
CA PRO A 47 -1.60 -16.27 -3.07
C PRO A 47 -0.93 -16.94 -1.86
N SER A 48 0.05 -16.28 -1.24
CA SER A 48 0.70 -16.78 -0.02
C SER A 48 -0.19 -16.71 1.22
N GLY A 49 -1.39 -16.11 1.10
CA GLY A 49 -2.29 -15.91 2.23
C GLY A 49 -2.17 -14.54 2.89
N ARG A 50 -1.24 -13.71 2.45
CA ARG A 50 -1.10 -12.35 2.99
C ARG A 50 -2.28 -11.49 2.55
N LEU A 51 -2.70 -10.61 3.44
CA LEU A 51 -3.85 -9.74 3.22
C LEU A 51 -3.52 -8.35 3.74
N VAL A 52 -3.91 -7.32 3.00
CA VAL A 52 -3.74 -5.94 3.45
C VAL A 52 -4.89 -5.07 2.97
N THR A 53 -5.37 -4.19 3.84
CA THR A 53 -6.40 -3.22 3.51
C THR A 53 -5.82 -1.82 3.58
N ILE A 54 -5.98 -1.06 2.51
CA ILE A 54 -5.52 0.32 2.41
C ILE A 54 -6.73 1.21 2.14
N VAL A 55 -6.86 2.27 2.92
CA VAL A 55 -7.92 3.25 2.70
C VAL A 55 -7.48 4.21 1.60
N ARG A 56 -8.24 4.24 0.51
CA ARG A 56 -7.97 5.17 -0.57
C ARG A 56 -8.27 6.60 -0.10
N PRO A 57 -7.31 7.53 -0.22
CA PRO A 57 -7.55 8.92 0.16
C PRO A 57 -8.68 9.54 -0.67
N HIS A 58 -9.47 10.40 -0.04
CA HIS A 58 -10.54 11.12 -0.71
C HIS A 58 -10.64 12.54 -0.16
N GLY A 59 -11.48 13.36 -0.78
CA GLY A 59 -11.59 14.77 -0.43
C GLY A 59 -10.32 15.50 -0.82
N GLY A 60 -9.78 16.30 0.07
CA GLY A 60 -8.53 17.05 -0.16
C GLY A 60 -7.26 16.26 0.07
N ARG A 61 -7.35 15.01 0.50
CA ARG A 61 -6.18 14.18 0.80
C ARG A 61 -5.64 13.54 -0.46
N LYS A 62 -4.33 13.61 -0.65
CA LYS A 62 -3.65 13.00 -1.80
C LYS A 62 -2.82 11.79 -1.42
N THR A 63 -2.53 11.60 -0.14
CA THR A 63 -1.65 10.55 0.34
C THR A 63 -2.37 9.61 1.29
N CYS A 64 -1.88 8.37 1.37
CA CYS A 64 -2.43 7.37 2.27
C CYS A 64 -2.14 7.72 3.72
N HIS A 65 -2.96 7.22 4.63
CA HIS A 65 -2.74 7.40 6.05
C HIS A 65 -1.44 6.70 6.46
N PRO A 66 -0.58 7.34 7.26
CA PRO A 66 0.69 6.73 7.67
C PRO A 66 0.55 5.38 8.36
N GLU A 67 -0.53 5.17 9.12
CA GLU A 67 -0.80 3.89 9.77
C GLU A 67 -0.96 2.77 8.77
N ASP A 68 -1.67 3.03 7.66
CA ASP A 68 -1.84 2.04 6.60
C ASP A 68 -0.51 1.71 5.95
N ILE A 69 0.36 2.70 5.78
CA ILE A 69 1.68 2.50 5.20
C ILE A 69 2.55 1.66 6.12
N ARG A 70 2.47 1.87 7.44
CA ARG A 70 3.20 1.05 8.40
C ARG A 70 2.73 -0.40 8.38
N LYS A 71 1.42 -0.61 8.30
CA LYS A 71 0.85 -1.96 8.17
C LYS A 71 1.33 -2.63 6.89
N LEU A 72 1.33 -1.88 5.79
CA LEU A 72 1.80 -2.38 4.49
C LEU A 72 3.26 -2.80 4.58
N LEU A 73 4.11 -2.00 5.22
CA LEU A 73 5.51 -2.36 5.40
C LEU A 73 5.66 -3.69 6.15
N GLY A 74 4.85 -3.92 7.18
CA GLY A 74 4.86 -5.18 7.91
C GLY A 74 4.47 -6.38 7.07
N VAL A 75 3.64 -6.17 6.04
CA VAL A 75 3.23 -7.23 5.10
C VAL A 75 4.31 -7.47 4.05
N LEU A 76 4.94 -6.41 3.56
CA LEU A 76 5.95 -6.49 2.49
C LEU A 76 7.32 -6.91 3.01
N GLU A 77 7.65 -6.51 4.22
CA GLU A 77 8.95 -6.75 4.85
C GLU A 77 8.74 -7.33 6.26
N PRO A 78 8.21 -8.55 6.34
CA PRO A 78 7.90 -9.17 7.64
C PRO A 78 9.13 -9.47 8.47
#